data_a71bebdb62ebd3d1f7c5e293f83e2c5f
#
_entry.id   a71bebdb62ebd3d1f7c5e293f83e2c5f
#
_cell.length_a   1.000
_cell.length_b   1.000
_cell.length_c   1.000
_cell.angle_alpha   90.00
_cell.angle_beta   90.00
_cell.angle_gamma   90.00
#
_symmetry.space_group_name_H-M   'P 1'
#
loop_
_entity.id
_entity.type
_entity.pdbx_description
1 polymer ?
#
loop_
_entity_poly.entity_id
_entity_poly.type
_entity_poly.pdbx_seq_one_letter_code
_entity_poly.pdbx_strand_id
1 'polypeptide(L)'
;MSEFLAEINWSPLWISLKTGFAATVIAFFLGIFFARLVMKMKPVSRGILDGILTIPLVLPPTVAGFILLLLFSLRRPFGAFLLDNFDIKIVQTWKGCVIAASVIAFPLMYRNARAAFEQVDVNLIAAGKTLGMSDRRIFWTVVMPTAGPGIASGTVLAFARAIGEYGATSMLAGNILGKTRTVSVAIASETAAGNYGMAGFWVVVILIISFVIVAAINIVSGKGMKRGRWM
;
A
#
# COMPACT_ATOMS: atom_id res chain seq x y z
N MET A 1 32.65 14.13 -6.10
CA MET A 1 31.25 13.75 -6.31
C MET A 1 31.10 12.36 -6.92
N SER A 2 31.89 12.02 -7.95
CA SER A 2 31.89 10.67 -8.57
C SER A 2 32.34 9.56 -7.61
N GLU A 3 33.38 9.76 -6.82
CA GLU A 3 33.87 8.81 -5.82
C GLU A 3 32.85 8.59 -4.68
N PHE A 4 32.23 9.65 -4.17
CA PHE A 4 31.15 9.57 -3.16
C PHE A 4 29.95 8.73 -3.65
N LEU A 5 29.53 8.89 -4.93
CA LEU A 5 28.44 8.12 -5.50
C LEU A 5 28.79 6.65 -5.73
N ALA A 6 30.05 6.33 -5.97
CA ALA A 6 30.52 4.96 -6.15
C ALA A 6 30.56 4.14 -4.85
N GLU A 7 30.71 4.81 -3.69
CA GLU A 7 30.72 4.16 -2.38
C GLU A 7 29.30 3.96 -1.79
N ILE A 8 28.27 4.57 -2.40
CA ILE A 8 26.91 4.49 -1.86
C ILE A 8 26.33 3.10 -2.09
N ASN A 9 25.88 2.48 -1.01
CA ASN A 9 25.12 1.24 -1.08
C ASN A 9 23.67 1.52 -1.46
N TRP A 10 23.30 1.27 -2.71
CA TRP A 10 21.96 1.50 -3.27
C TRP A 10 20.88 0.51 -2.81
N SER A 11 21.24 -0.46 -1.95
CA SER A 11 20.27 -1.46 -1.48
C SER A 11 19.02 -0.86 -0.81
N PRO A 12 19.09 0.25 -0.01
CA PRO A 12 17.87 0.83 0.57
C PRO A 12 16.85 1.28 -0.47
N LEU A 13 17.32 1.83 -1.59
CA LEU A 13 16.45 2.26 -2.68
C LEU A 13 15.71 1.07 -3.31
N TRP A 14 16.46 0.02 -3.69
CA TRP A 14 15.87 -1.18 -4.27
C TRP A 14 14.90 -1.87 -3.32
N ILE A 15 15.24 -1.95 -2.04
CA ILE A 15 14.36 -2.52 -1.02
C ILE A 15 13.08 -1.70 -0.90
N SER A 16 13.15 -0.36 -0.90
CA SER A 16 11.97 0.51 -0.84
C SER A 16 11.09 0.33 -2.07
N LEU A 17 11.66 0.38 -3.27
CA LEU A 17 10.89 0.26 -4.52
C LEU A 17 10.18 -1.08 -4.63
N LYS A 18 10.90 -2.19 -4.42
CA LYS A 18 10.28 -3.53 -4.49
C LYS A 18 9.27 -3.76 -3.37
N THR A 19 9.51 -3.21 -2.16
CA THR A 19 8.56 -3.30 -1.04
C THR A 19 7.31 -2.48 -1.33
N GLY A 20 7.47 -1.23 -1.76
CA GLY A 20 6.37 -0.34 -2.12
C GLY A 20 5.51 -0.93 -3.24
N PHE A 21 6.13 -1.48 -4.28
CA PHE A 21 5.41 -2.15 -5.37
C PHE A 21 4.64 -3.39 -4.88
N ALA A 22 5.31 -4.31 -4.18
CA ALA A 22 4.68 -5.53 -3.68
C ALA A 22 3.54 -5.22 -2.70
N ALA A 23 3.75 -4.27 -1.78
CA ALA A 23 2.73 -3.84 -0.84
C ALA A 23 1.52 -3.21 -1.54
N THR A 24 1.77 -2.40 -2.59
CA THR A 24 0.70 -1.78 -3.38
C THR A 24 -0.12 -2.82 -4.12
N VAL A 25 0.50 -3.83 -4.71
CA VAL A 25 -0.20 -4.94 -5.39
C VAL A 25 -1.11 -5.67 -4.40
N ILE A 26 -0.61 -5.99 -3.20
CA ILE A 26 -1.40 -6.63 -2.15
C ILE A 26 -2.56 -5.72 -1.72
N ALA A 27 -2.27 -4.45 -1.42
CA ALA A 27 -3.28 -3.48 -1.02
C ALA A 27 -4.35 -3.25 -2.10
N PHE A 28 -3.96 -3.25 -3.39
CA PHE A 28 -4.86 -3.11 -4.54
C PHE A 28 -5.90 -4.23 -4.58
N PHE A 29 -5.45 -5.48 -4.59
CA PHE A 29 -6.39 -6.61 -4.67
C PHE A 29 -7.25 -6.73 -3.42
N LEU A 30 -6.66 -6.62 -2.24
CA LEU A 30 -7.41 -6.67 -0.99
C LEU A 30 -8.35 -5.46 -0.85
N GLY A 31 -7.91 -4.27 -1.23
CA GLY A 31 -8.72 -3.05 -1.17
C GLY A 31 -9.97 -3.14 -2.05
N ILE A 32 -9.83 -3.58 -3.31
CA ILE A 32 -10.94 -3.80 -4.23
C ILE A 32 -11.87 -4.91 -3.70
N PHE A 33 -11.30 -6.02 -3.24
CA PHE A 33 -12.07 -7.14 -2.70
C PHE A 33 -12.93 -6.72 -1.51
N PHE A 34 -12.34 -6.08 -0.51
CA PHE A 34 -13.06 -5.64 0.68
C PHE A 34 -14.03 -4.49 0.40
N ALA A 35 -13.68 -3.55 -0.50
CA ALA A 35 -14.59 -2.51 -0.92
C ALA A 35 -15.87 -3.09 -1.54
N ARG A 36 -15.72 -4.08 -2.45
CA ARG A 36 -16.85 -4.78 -3.03
C ARG A 36 -17.65 -5.58 -2.00
N LEU A 37 -16.98 -6.26 -1.07
CA LEU A 37 -17.62 -7.06 -0.03
C LEU A 37 -18.49 -6.18 0.88
N VAL A 38 -17.92 -5.09 1.39
CA VAL A 38 -18.59 -4.16 2.31
C VAL A 38 -19.81 -3.51 1.69
N MET A 39 -19.78 -3.19 0.39
CA MET A 39 -20.93 -2.62 -0.31
C MET A 39 -22.15 -3.56 -0.39
N LYS A 40 -21.95 -4.87 -0.28
CA LYS A 40 -23.02 -5.88 -0.30
C LYS A 40 -23.61 -6.15 1.08
N MET A 41 -23.02 -5.61 2.14
CA MET A 41 -23.41 -5.88 3.53
C MET A 41 -24.54 -4.96 4.01
N LYS A 42 -25.27 -5.44 5.03
CA LYS A 42 -26.29 -4.63 5.73
C LYS A 42 -25.62 -3.44 6.48
N PRO A 43 -26.32 -2.33 6.68
CA PRO A 43 -25.73 -1.09 7.20
C PRO A 43 -24.91 -1.26 8.50
N VAL A 44 -25.42 -2.00 9.47
CA VAL A 44 -24.72 -2.22 10.77
C VAL A 44 -23.42 -3.00 10.59
N SER A 45 -23.49 -4.17 9.92
CA SER A 45 -22.30 -5.00 9.67
C SER A 45 -21.29 -4.28 8.77
N ARG A 46 -21.78 -3.48 7.82
CA ARG A 46 -20.96 -2.62 6.97
C ARG A 46 -20.16 -1.62 7.79
N GLY A 47 -20.80 -0.91 8.74
CA GLY A 47 -20.13 0.07 9.59
C GLY A 47 -19.06 -0.56 10.49
N ILE A 48 -19.34 -1.73 11.06
CA ILE A 48 -18.39 -2.44 11.93
C ILE A 48 -17.16 -2.89 11.11
N LEU A 49 -17.38 -3.55 9.97
CA LEU A 49 -16.27 -4.04 9.14
C LEU A 49 -15.45 -2.88 8.56
N ASP A 50 -16.12 -1.80 8.13
CA ASP A 50 -15.45 -0.58 7.66
C ASP A 50 -14.55 0.02 8.74
N GLY A 51 -15.04 0.09 9.97
CA GLY A 51 -14.25 0.51 11.14
C GLY A 51 -13.01 -0.36 11.31
N ILE A 52 -13.16 -1.69 11.34
CA ILE A 52 -12.04 -2.64 11.52
C ILE A 52 -11.01 -2.48 10.39
N LEU A 53 -11.44 -2.41 9.14
CA LEU A 53 -10.54 -2.29 7.99
C LEU A 53 -9.79 -0.96 7.94
N THR A 54 -10.31 0.07 8.62
CA THR A 54 -9.68 1.40 8.67
C THR A 54 -8.87 1.65 9.93
N ILE A 55 -8.88 0.75 10.93
CA ILE A 55 -8.07 0.86 12.14
C ILE A 55 -6.60 1.19 11.87
N PRO A 56 -5.90 0.52 10.91
CA PRO A 56 -4.48 0.80 10.67
C PRO A 56 -4.19 2.24 10.22
N LEU A 57 -5.20 2.98 9.73
CA LEU A 57 -5.04 4.37 9.33
C LEU A 57 -4.98 5.32 10.53
N VAL A 58 -5.66 4.95 11.61
CA VAL A 58 -5.77 5.76 12.83
C VAL A 58 -4.64 5.46 13.81
N LEU A 59 -4.18 4.21 13.82
CA LEU A 59 -3.10 3.78 14.71
C LEU A 59 -1.76 4.40 14.29
N PRO A 60 -0.91 4.83 15.25
CA PRO A 60 0.48 5.10 14.96
C PRO A 60 1.14 3.90 14.27
N PRO A 61 1.91 4.10 13.18
CA PRO A 61 2.54 2.99 12.45
C PRO A 61 3.40 2.06 13.32
N THR A 62 4.05 2.61 14.35
CA THR A 62 4.84 1.84 15.32
C THR A 62 3.96 0.88 16.13
N VAL A 63 2.74 1.29 16.49
CA VAL A 63 1.79 0.42 17.20
C VAL A 63 1.33 -0.72 16.30
N ALA A 64 0.96 -0.42 15.05
CA ALA A 64 0.62 -1.46 14.08
C ALA A 64 1.79 -2.43 13.87
N GLY A 65 3.02 -1.91 13.75
CA GLY A 65 4.24 -2.71 13.64
C GLY A 65 4.49 -3.60 14.84
N PHE A 66 4.25 -3.11 16.05
CA PHE A 66 4.37 -3.90 17.27
C PHE A 66 3.35 -5.05 17.33
N ILE A 67 2.10 -4.78 16.95
CA ILE A 67 1.06 -5.83 16.87
C ILE A 67 1.47 -6.90 15.85
N LEU A 68 1.97 -6.49 14.68
CA LEU A 68 2.47 -7.41 13.67
C LEU A 68 3.68 -8.22 14.18
N LEU A 69 4.60 -7.57 14.90
CA LEU A 69 5.74 -8.25 15.52
C LEU A 69 5.27 -9.32 16.52
N LEU A 70 4.30 -9.01 17.37
CA LEU A 70 3.73 -9.99 18.29
C LEU A 70 3.06 -11.15 17.54
N LEU A 71 2.31 -10.86 16.48
CA LEU A 71 1.61 -11.87 15.69
C LEU A 71 2.58 -12.82 14.98
N PHE A 72 3.64 -12.29 14.35
CA PHE A 72 4.58 -13.05 13.53
C PHE A 72 5.85 -13.50 14.27
N SER A 73 5.98 -13.18 15.57
CA SER A 73 7.11 -13.60 16.38
C SER A 73 7.20 -15.13 16.45
N LEU A 74 8.40 -15.68 16.28
CA LEU A 74 8.67 -17.12 16.39
C LEU A 74 8.41 -17.68 17.78
N ARG A 75 8.31 -16.81 18.80
CA ARG A 75 7.94 -17.19 20.17
C ARG A 75 6.42 -17.28 20.39
N ARG A 76 5.62 -16.99 19.36
CA ARG A 76 4.16 -17.01 19.41
C ARG A 76 3.61 -18.11 18.51
N PRO A 77 2.44 -18.68 18.82
CA PRO A 77 1.90 -19.85 18.12
C PRO A 77 1.79 -19.64 16.60
N PHE A 78 1.32 -18.47 16.15
CA PHE A 78 1.13 -18.21 14.72
C PHE A 78 2.47 -18.09 13.96
N GLY A 79 3.45 -17.38 14.52
CA GLY A 79 4.78 -17.26 13.91
C GLY A 79 5.52 -18.59 13.87
N ALA A 80 5.46 -19.39 14.96
CA ALA A 80 6.01 -20.73 15.01
C ALA A 80 5.33 -21.65 13.99
N PHE A 81 3.99 -21.64 13.90
CA PHE A 81 3.22 -22.42 12.93
C PHE A 81 3.65 -22.13 11.47
N LEU A 82 3.87 -20.85 11.12
CA LEU A 82 4.34 -20.48 9.78
C LEU A 82 5.75 -21.03 9.49
N LEU A 83 6.64 -21.01 10.47
CA LEU A 83 7.99 -21.54 10.31
C LEU A 83 7.98 -23.07 10.19
N ASP A 84 7.29 -23.75 11.11
CA ASP A 84 7.32 -25.20 11.21
C ASP A 84 6.64 -25.90 10.04
N ASN A 85 5.54 -25.33 9.51
CA ASN A 85 4.76 -25.97 8.44
C ASN A 85 5.10 -25.47 7.02
N PHE A 86 5.61 -24.25 6.88
CA PHE A 86 5.80 -23.61 5.57
C PHE A 86 7.22 -23.05 5.35
N ASP A 87 8.09 -23.19 6.34
CA ASP A 87 9.43 -22.56 6.34
C ASP A 87 9.38 -21.05 6.05
N ILE A 88 8.32 -20.40 6.56
CA ILE A 88 8.09 -18.97 6.36
C ILE A 88 8.47 -18.19 7.61
N LYS A 89 9.61 -17.50 7.55
CA LYS A 89 10.01 -16.49 8.53
C LYS A 89 9.61 -15.09 8.02
N ILE A 90 8.89 -14.33 8.86
CA ILE A 90 8.44 -12.96 8.56
C ILE A 90 9.32 -11.92 9.25
N VAL A 91 9.53 -12.06 10.55
CA VAL A 91 10.29 -11.12 11.37
C VAL A 91 11.73 -11.01 10.88
N GLN A 92 12.24 -9.78 10.76
CA GLN A 92 13.60 -9.47 10.27
C GLN A 92 13.88 -9.98 8.85
N THR A 93 12.85 -10.02 7.99
CA THR A 93 12.98 -10.37 6.58
C THR A 93 12.32 -9.33 5.68
N TRP A 94 12.62 -9.36 4.38
CA TRP A 94 11.94 -8.52 3.40
C TRP A 94 10.42 -8.78 3.33
N LYS A 95 9.96 -10.01 3.60
CA LYS A 95 8.53 -10.34 3.72
C LYS A 95 7.88 -9.49 4.83
N GLY A 96 8.58 -9.25 5.93
CA GLY A 96 8.14 -8.35 7.01
C GLY A 96 7.99 -6.89 6.54
N CYS A 97 8.93 -6.38 5.72
CA CYS A 97 8.78 -5.05 5.12
C CYS A 97 7.49 -4.96 4.27
N VAL A 98 7.24 -5.97 3.43
CA VAL A 98 6.06 -6.01 2.55
C VAL A 98 4.77 -6.06 3.36
N ILE A 99 4.69 -6.91 4.38
CA ILE A 99 3.50 -7.04 5.23
C ILE A 99 3.24 -5.73 5.98
N ALA A 100 4.26 -5.15 6.60
CA ALA A 100 4.14 -3.87 7.32
C ALA A 100 3.61 -2.76 6.40
N ALA A 101 4.25 -2.58 5.24
CA ALA A 101 3.84 -1.58 4.26
C ALA A 101 2.43 -1.85 3.70
N SER A 102 2.06 -3.12 3.47
CA SER A 102 0.73 -3.50 2.98
C SER A 102 -0.37 -3.14 3.98
N VAL A 103 -0.19 -3.45 5.26
CA VAL A 103 -1.17 -3.17 6.31
C VAL A 103 -1.42 -1.66 6.45
N ILE A 104 -0.37 -0.86 6.34
CA ILE A 104 -0.47 0.60 6.46
C ILE A 104 -1.04 1.25 5.18
N ALA A 105 -0.75 0.70 4.01
CA ALA A 105 -1.24 1.23 2.73
C ALA A 105 -2.67 0.76 2.40
N PHE A 106 -3.08 -0.41 2.87
CA PHE A 106 -4.35 -1.05 2.57
C PHE A 106 -5.58 -0.16 2.84
N PRO A 107 -5.73 0.53 3.99
CA PRO A 107 -6.91 1.34 4.26
C PRO A 107 -7.11 2.48 3.25
N LEU A 108 -6.01 3.06 2.75
CA LEU A 108 -6.08 4.12 1.72
C LEU A 108 -6.63 3.57 0.41
N MET A 109 -6.13 2.43 -0.03
CA MET A 109 -6.63 1.76 -1.24
C MET A 109 -8.09 1.36 -1.08
N TYR A 110 -8.43 0.72 0.04
CA TYR A 110 -9.78 0.29 0.36
C TYR A 110 -10.79 1.45 0.32
N ARG A 111 -10.50 2.56 1.01
CA ARG A 111 -11.40 3.73 1.08
C ARG A 111 -11.59 4.39 -0.29
N ASN A 112 -10.52 4.52 -1.06
CA ASN A 112 -10.61 5.08 -2.42
C ASN A 112 -11.39 4.17 -3.36
N ALA A 113 -11.15 2.86 -3.35
CA ALA A 113 -11.90 1.91 -4.15
C ALA A 113 -13.38 1.91 -3.78
N ARG A 114 -13.70 1.94 -2.48
CA ARG A 114 -15.09 2.04 -2.00
C ARG A 114 -15.76 3.32 -2.45
N ALA A 115 -15.12 4.47 -2.26
CA ALA A 115 -15.66 5.75 -2.70
C ALA A 115 -15.88 5.79 -4.22
N ALA A 116 -14.95 5.21 -4.99
CA ALA A 116 -15.07 5.11 -6.44
C ALA A 116 -16.26 4.22 -6.86
N PHE A 117 -16.51 3.13 -6.17
CA PHE A 117 -17.66 2.27 -6.43
C PHE A 117 -18.99 2.93 -6.04
N GLU A 118 -19.03 3.68 -4.93
CA GLU A 118 -20.21 4.42 -4.47
C GLU A 118 -20.62 5.56 -5.43
N GLN A 119 -19.69 6.08 -6.21
CA GLN A 119 -19.94 7.13 -7.21
C GLN A 119 -20.50 6.59 -8.55
N VAL A 120 -20.52 5.27 -8.75
CA VAL A 120 -21.09 4.68 -9.97
C VAL A 120 -22.60 4.87 -9.96
N ASP A 121 -23.14 5.44 -11.06
CA ASP A 121 -24.58 5.68 -11.21
C ASP A 121 -25.37 4.38 -11.13
N VAL A 122 -26.32 4.33 -10.21
CA VAL A 122 -27.22 3.19 -9.99
C VAL A 122 -28.01 2.85 -11.25
N ASN A 123 -28.34 3.84 -12.09
CA ASN A 123 -29.05 3.62 -13.36
C ASN A 123 -28.24 2.78 -14.35
N LEU A 124 -26.91 2.91 -14.37
CA LEU A 124 -26.06 2.05 -15.20
C LEU A 124 -26.12 0.58 -14.76
N ILE A 125 -26.17 0.37 -13.44
CA ILE A 125 -26.30 -0.97 -12.85
C ILE A 125 -27.69 -1.55 -13.18
N ALA A 126 -28.76 -0.74 -13.05
CA ALA A 126 -30.13 -1.13 -13.35
C ALA A 126 -30.29 -1.46 -14.85
N ALA A 127 -29.75 -0.66 -15.74
CA ALA A 127 -29.75 -0.93 -17.18
C ALA A 127 -29.06 -2.27 -17.52
N GLY A 128 -27.91 -2.55 -16.88
CA GLY A 128 -27.24 -3.84 -17.04
C GLY A 128 -28.13 -5.02 -16.61
N LYS A 129 -28.88 -4.87 -15.51
CA LYS A 129 -29.82 -5.89 -15.04
C LYS A 129 -30.98 -6.09 -16.01
N THR A 130 -31.54 -5.01 -16.56
CA THR A 130 -32.60 -5.06 -17.56
C THR A 130 -32.15 -5.79 -18.83
N LEU A 131 -30.86 -5.68 -19.18
CA LEU A 131 -30.27 -6.43 -20.29
C LEU A 131 -29.93 -7.89 -19.95
N GLY A 132 -30.34 -8.40 -18.79
CA GLY A 132 -30.09 -9.77 -18.34
C GLY A 132 -28.65 -10.06 -17.94
N MET A 133 -27.83 -9.04 -17.68
CA MET A 133 -26.43 -9.24 -17.25
C MET A 133 -26.36 -9.72 -15.79
N SER A 134 -25.52 -10.73 -15.54
CA SER A 134 -25.25 -11.16 -14.16
C SER A 134 -24.49 -10.08 -13.38
N ASP A 135 -24.63 -10.06 -12.04
CA ASP A 135 -23.93 -9.11 -11.15
C ASP A 135 -22.40 -9.14 -11.33
N ARG A 136 -21.85 -10.32 -11.66
CA ARG A 136 -20.42 -10.46 -11.94
C ARG A 136 -20.05 -9.76 -13.25
N ARG A 137 -20.87 -9.88 -14.28
CA ARG A 137 -20.65 -9.21 -15.57
C ARG A 137 -20.79 -7.69 -15.42
N ILE A 138 -21.84 -7.22 -14.76
CA ILE A 138 -22.04 -5.78 -14.46
C ILE A 138 -20.83 -5.22 -13.72
N PHE A 139 -20.32 -5.94 -12.72
CA PHE A 139 -19.15 -5.47 -11.97
C PHE A 139 -17.93 -5.25 -12.87
N TRP A 140 -17.60 -6.21 -13.73
CA TRP A 140 -16.39 -6.10 -14.55
C TRP A 140 -16.54 -5.22 -15.78
N THR A 141 -17.75 -5.09 -16.35
CA THR A 141 -17.98 -4.35 -17.60
C THR A 141 -18.53 -2.94 -17.38
N VAL A 142 -19.15 -2.67 -16.23
CA VAL A 142 -19.73 -1.36 -15.91
C VAL A 142 -19.04 -0.73 -14.73
N VAL A 143 -19.09 -1.38 -13.55
CA VAL A 143 -18.62 -0.78 -12.28
C VAL A 143 -17.11 -0.54 -12.29
N MET A 144 -16.31 -1.55 -12.62
CA MET A 144 -14.85 -1.45 -12.61
C MET A 144 -14.29 -0.40 -13.60
N PRO A 145 -14.74 -0.35 -14.87
CA PRO A 145 -14.27 0.67 -15.78
C PRO A 145 -14.67 2.10 -15.36
N THR A 146 -15.92 2.26 -14.87
CA THR A 146 -16.42 3.57 -14.42
C THR A 146 -15.69 4.05 -13.16
N ALA A 147 -15.40 3.16 -12.22
CA ALA A 147 -14.63 3.46 -11.02
C ALA A 147 -13.11 3.57 -11.27
N GLY A 148 -12.64 3.23 -12.47
CA GLY A 148 -11.22 3.16 -12.83
C GLY A 148 -10.37 4.36 -12.39
N PRO A 149 -10.78 5.61 -12.65
CA PRO A 149 -10.02 6.79 -12.23
C PRO A 149 -9.82 6.88 -10.71
N GLY A 150 -10.87 6.60 -9.93
CA GLY A 150 -10.78 6.59 -8.47
C GLY A 150 -9.93 5.45 -7.93
N ILE A 151 -10.01 4.27 -8.54
CA ILE A 151 -9.16 3.12 -8.22
C ILE A 151 -7.69 3.44 -8.53
N ALA A 152 -7.41 4.05 -9.67
CA ALA A 152 -6.07 4.49 -10.03
C ALA A 152 -5.51 5.48 -9.00
N SER A 153 -6.31 6.50 -8.62
CA SER A 153 -5.94 7.46 -7.56
C SER A 153 -5.63 6.76 -6.23
N GLY A 154 -6.48 5.81 -5.82
CA GLY A 154 -6.26 5.01 -4.60
C GLY A 154 -4.96 4.20 -4.66
N THR A 155 -4.63 3.63 -5.82
CA THR A 155 -3.40 2.87 -6.03
C THR A 155 -2.16 3.74 -5.84
N VAL A 156 -2.21 4.96 -6.37
CA VAL A 156 -1.15 5.96 -6.22
C VAL A 156 -0.90 6.31 -4.77
N LEU A 157 -1.99 6.64 -4.05
CA LEU A 157 -1.92 6.99 -2.64
C LEU A 157 -1.41 5.82 -1.79
N ALA A 158 -1.84 4.59 -2.10
CA ALA A 158 -1.33 3.39 -1.44
C ALA A 158 0.16 3.18 -1.69
N PHE A 159 0.64 3.38 -2.93
CA PHE A 159 2.06 3.28 -3.27
C PHE A 159 2.89 4.36 -2.55
N ALA A 160 2.46 5.61 -2.60
CA ALA A 160 3.14 6.70 -1.90
C ALA A 160 3.23 6.44 -0.39
N ARG A 161 2.16 5.91 0.20
CA ARG A 161 2.14 5.54 1.61
C ARG A 161 3.04 4.35 1.93
N ALA A 162 3.08 3.34 1.04
CA ALA A 162 3.90 2.15 1.21
C ALA A 162 5.40 2.45 1.11
N ILE A 163 5.83 3.27 0.16
CA ILE A 163 7.25 3.59 -0.04
C ILE A 163 7.83 4.46 1.09
N GLY A 164 7.00 5.32 1.70
CA GLY A 164 7.38 6.16 2.84
C GLY A 164 7.23 5.47 4.21
N GLU A 165 6.89 4.17 4.25
CA GLU A 165 6.66 3.50 5.53
C GLU A 165 7.97 3.27 6.29
N TYR A 166 7.96 3.68 7.57
CA TYR A 166 9.08 3.54 8.49
C TYR A 166 8.70 2.80 9.78
N GLY A 167 7.66 3.28 10.47
CA GLY A 167 7.34 2.87 11.83
C GLY A 167 7.03 1.38 11.98
N ALA A 168 6.13 0.87 11.14
CA ALA A 168 5.77 -0.54 11.16
C ALA A 168 6.90 -1.42 10.59
N THR A 169 7.60 -0.94 9.57
CA THR A 169 8.73 -1.65 8.96
C THR A 169 9.89 -1.80 9.93
N SER A 170 10.29 -0.73 10.65
CA SER A 170 11.38 -0.80 11.63
C SER A 170 11.08 -1.74 12.79
N MET A 171 9.82 -1.81 13.23
CA MET A 171 9.38 -2.71 14.30
C MET A 171 9.35 -4.17 13.87
N LEU A 172 8.82 -4.48 12.68
CA LEU A 172 8.65 -5.86 12.23
C LEU A 172 9.88 -6.43 11.53
N ALA A 173 10.49 -5.65 10.66
CA ALA A 173 11.60 -6.10 9.80
C ALA A 173 12.98 -5.61 10.25
N GLY A 174 13.03 -4.60 11.12
CA GLY A 174 14.27 -4.05 11.66
C GLY A 174 15.07 -3.24 10.63
N ASN A 175 16.39 -3.15 10.87
CA ASN A 175 17.33 -2.36 10.07
C ASN A 175 18.53 -3.22 9.66
N ILE A 176 18.36 -4.09 8.67
CA ILE A 176 19.42 -4.98 8.17
C ILE A 176 19.84 -4.52 6.78
N LEU A 177 21.09 -4.05 6.65
CA LEU A 177 21.65 -3.58 5.39
C LEU A 177 21.59 -4.69 4.32
N GLY A 178 21.16 -4.32 3.13
CA GLY A 178 20.99 -5.26 2.00
C GLY A 178 19.78 -6.18 2.09
N LYS A 179 19.03 -6.21 3.23
CA LYS A 179 17.87 -7.10 3.42
C LYS A 179 16.57 -6.38 3.74
N THR A 180 16.56 -5.51 4.75
CA THR A 180 15.33 -4.86 5.25
C THR A 180 15.43 -3.35 5.40
N ARG A 181 16.65 -2.77 5.28
CA ARG A 181 16.84 -1.33 5.36
C ARG A 181 16.19 -0.64 4.16
N THR A 182 15.00 -0.07 4.35
CA THR A 182 14.37 0.84 3.38
C THR A 182 15.00 2.21 3.42
N VAL A 183 14.71 3.10 2.45
CA VAL A 183 15.21 4.49 2.46
C VAL A 183 14.76 5.23 3.72
N SER A 184 13.50 5.07 4.15
CA SER A 184 13.00 5.70 5.38
C SER A 184 13.75 5.21 6.63
N VAL A 185 14.08 3.92 6.68
CA VAL A 185 14.90 3.33 7.75
C VAL A 185 16.35 3.82 7.67
N ALA A 186 16.90 3.96 6.46
CA ALA A 186 18.25 4.51 6.26
C ALA A 186 18.34 5.95 6.75
N ILE A 187 17.39 6.82 6.38
CA ILE A 187 17.34 8.22 6.85
C ILE A 187 17.35 8.28 8.37
N ALA A 188 16.47 7.52 9.03
CA ALA A 188 16.39 7.51 10.48
C ALA A 188 17.67 6.98 11.14
N SER A 189 18.27 5.92 10.58
CA SER A 189 19.51 5.33 11.07
C SER A 189 20.72 6.27 10.94
N GLU A 190 20.89 6.90 9.76
CA GLU A 190 21.97 7.87 9.52
C GLU A 190 21.81 9.12 10.38
N THR A 191 20.58 9.59 10.57
CA THR A 191 20.28 10.71 11.47
C THR A 191 20.64 10.38 12.93
N ALA A 192 20.27 9.19 13.40
CA ALA A 192 20.60 8.72 14.75
C ALA A 192 22.11 8.55 14.97
N ALA A 193 22.85 8.22 13.90
CA ALA A 193 24.32 8.14 13.92
C ALA A 193 25.01 9.51 13.81
N GLY A 194 24.27 10.63 13.65
CA GLY A 194 24.82 11.96 13.43
C GLY A 194 25.34 12.20 12.01
N ASN A 195 25.11 11.28 11.09
CA ASN A 195 25.55 11.36 9.70
C ASN A 195 24.53 12.10 8.81
N TYR A 196 24.37 13.39 9.09
CA TYR A 196 23.36 14.23 8.42
C TYR A 196 23.60 14.38 6.91
N GLY A 197 24.84 14.27 6.42
CA GLY A 197 25.15 14.32 4.99
C GLY A 197 24.53 13.15 4.23
N MET A 198 24.69 11.92 4.72
CA MET A 198 24.12 10.72 4.13
C MET A 198 22.60 10.69 4.32
N ALA A 199 22.08 11.10 5.49
CA ALA A 199 20.65 11.24 5.71
C ALA A 199 20.01 12.21 4.70
N GLY A 200 20.63 13.39 4.50
CA GLY A 200 20.21 14.39 3.52
C GLY A 200 20.24 13.88 2.07
N PHE A 201 21.26 13.11 1.71
CA PHE A 201 21.31 12.45 0.41
C PHE A 201 20.09 11.55 0.17
N TRP A 202 19.76 10.68 1.13
CA TRP A 202 18.59 9.81 1.02
C TRP A 202 17.27 10.58 0.99
N VAL A 203 17.16 11.70 1.70
CA VAL A 203 16.00 12.60 1.63
C VAL A 203 15.82 13.15 0.22
N VAL A 204 16.88 13.65 -0.41
CA VAL A 204 16.82 14.15 -1.79
C VAL A 204 16.43 13.06 -2.77
N VAL A 205 17.01 11.85 -2.63
CA VAL A 205 16.70 10.70 -3.48
C VAL A 205 15.20 10.35 -3.40
N ILE A 206 14.64 10.23 -2.18
CA ILE A 206 13.22 9.86 -2.02
C ILE A 206 12.29 10.97 -2.50
N LEU A 207 12.64 12.24 -2.33
CA LEU A 207 11.87 13.37 -2.85
C LEU A 207 11.80 13.35 -4.38
N ILE A 208 12.92 13.15 -5.07
CA ILE A 208 12.96 13.07 -6.53
C ILE A 208 12.10 11.90 -7.02
N ILE A 209 12.27 10.72 -6.43
CA ILE A 209 11.52 9.53 -6.81
C ILE A 209 10.02 9.72 -6.58
N SER A 210 9.64 10.24 -5.43
CA SER A 210 8.24 10.52 -5.10
C SER A 210 7.64 11.52 -6.08
N PHE A 211 8.36 12.59 -6.41
CA PHE A 211 7.91 13.58 -7.39
C PHE A 211 7.71 12.96 -8.78
N VAL A 212 8.69 12.18 -9.27
CA VAL A 212 8.61 11.53 -10.57
C VAL A 212 7.42 10.57 -10.65
N ILE A 213 7.22 9.76 -9.60
CA ILE A 213 6.12 8.80 -9.55
C ILE A 213 4.77 9.52 -9.55
N VAL A 214 4.59 10.51 -8.67
CA VAL A 214 3.34 11.28 -8.59
C VAL A 214 3.07 12.03 -9.89
N ALA A 215 4.08 12.65 -10.49
CA ALA A 215 3.95 13.33 -11.78
C ALA A 215 3.56 12.35 -12.90
N ALA A 216 4.22 11.19 -12.99
CA ALA A 216 3.91 10.16 -13.99
C ALA A 216 2.46 9.68 -13.88
N ILE A 217 2.00 9.42 -12.64
CA ILE A 217 0.64 8.95 -12.39
C ILE A 217 -0.39 10.03 -12.73
N ASN A 218 -0.15 11.28 -12.34
CA ASN A 218 -1.04 12.39 -12.68
C ASN A 218 -1.16 12.59 -14.21
N ILE A 219 -0.07 12.45 -14.95
CA ILE A 219 -0.08 12.52 -16.42
C ILE A 219 -0.91 11.39 -17.02
N VAL A 220 -0.74 10.16 -16.54
CA VAL A 220 -1.48 8.98 -17.01
C VAL A 220 -2.96 9.08 -16.66
N SER A 221 -3.30 9.45 -15.43
CA SER A 221 -4.68 9.63 -14.97
C SER A 221 -5.37 10.81 -15.66
N GLY A 222 -4.67 11.92 -15.90
CA GLY A 222 -5.19 13.10 -16.59
C GLY A 222 -5.55 12.85 -18.06
N LYS A 223 -4.85 11.95 -18.74
CA LYS A 223 -5.21 11.52 -20.12
C LYS A 223 -6.52 10.74 -20.18
N GLY A 224 -6.89 10.02 -19.14
CA GLY A 224 -8.16 9.30 -19.03
C GLY A 224 -9.37 10.24 -18.86
N MET A 225 -9.23 11.32 -18.09
CA MET A 225 -10.30 12.30 -17.86
C MET A 225 -10.64 13.17 -19.08
N LYS A 226 -9.68 13.44 -19.96
CA LYS A 226 -9.95 14.25 -21.19
C LYS A 226 -10.85 13.53 -22.20
N ARG A 227 -11.00 12.22 -22.14
CA ARG A 227 -11.91 11.44 -23.01
C ARG A 227 -13.38 11.45 -22.59
N GLY A 228 -13.71 11.91 -21.39
CA GLY A 228 -15.09 11.97 -20.87
C GLY A 228 -15.73 13.37 -20.87
N ARG A 229 -15.06 14.39 -21.39
CA ARG A 229 -15.60 15.75 -21.47
C ARG A 229 -16.47 15.88 -22.72
N TRP A 230 -17.73 15.52 -22.58
CA TRP A 230 -18.75 15.95 -23.52
C TRP A 230 -19.03 17.45 -23.27
N MET A 231 -18.91 18.25 -24.32
CA MET A 231 -19.39 19.64 -24.34
C MET A 231 -20.90 19.66 -24.27
#